data_b92928eedfbaf3c2055090c31635f016
#
_entry.id   b92928eedfbaf3c2055090c31635f016
#
_cell.length_a   1.000
_cell.length_b   1.000
_cell.length_c   1.000
_cell.angle_alpha   90.00
_cell.angle_beta   90.00
_cell.angle_gamma   90.00
#
_symmetry.space_group_name_H-M   'P 1'
#
loop_
_entity.id
_entity.type
_entity.pdbx_description
1 polymer ?
#
loop_
_entity_poly.entity_id
_entity_poly.type
_entity_poly.pdbx_seq_one_letter_code
_entity_poly.pdbx_strand_id
1 'polypeptide(L)'
;MSRTLYDLIGLFAGVCFILALKGLSHPKTARRGNRIGAVGATIATLVVFFYTNPGSSLPLNNLGWILGAIAVGGVIGVPAARKVQMTQMPQLVALFNGVGGGAAALVAIVEYLHLGTNATTADVIFTVFTVIVGCVSFSGSIITFLKLQELMTTRPVVFPGGRFVIAATLVAVLGVGAWVVSALGTAPLLILAALSLLFGILFVLPVGGADVPIVISLLNAFTGLTVAASGYVLNSVLLIIAGTLVGASGTILTRLMAEAMGRSLFGTLFGAFTAKPQASSGVAEERPVRSGSPDDVAILLNYARRVVIVPGFGLAVAQAQHTVRELADLMISKGIDVAYGIHPVAGRMPGHMNVLLAEANVPYDQLLEMDEVNPTFGQTDVAIVIGANDVVNPAAQNTPGCPIYGMPILEVSNAANVVFLKRSMRPGFAGIENELLYDPKTMLLFGDAKASLTKVVSALKAL
;
A
#
# COMPACT_ATOMS: atom_id res chain seq x y z
N MET A 1 18.93 -34.20 -10.25
CA MET A 1 19.74 -33.35 -9.32
C MET A 1 19.61 -33.90 -7.91
N SER A 2 20.70 -33.94 -7.09
CA SER A 2 20.60 -34.39 -5.70
C SER A 2 19.81 -33.41 -4.83
N ARG A 3 19.14 -33.90 -3.78
CA ARG A 3 18.36 -33.07 -2.84
C ARG A 3 19.25 -31.99 -2.20
N THR A 4 20.46 -32.37 -1.79
CA THR A 4 21.42 -31.43 -1.21
C THR A 4 21.74 -30.26 -2.15
N LEU A 5 21.95 -30.53 -3.45
CA LEU A 5 22.21 -29.47 -4.42
C LEU A 5 20.97 -28.58 -4.64
N TYR A 6 19.77 -29.16 -4.65
CA TYR A 6 18.52 -28.43 -4.71
C TYR A 6 18.37 -27.47 -3.52
N ASP A 7 18.60 -27.97 -2.31
CA ASP A 7 18.52 -27.18 -1.08
C ASP A 7 19.57 -26.06 -1.02
N LEU A 8 20.81 -26.32 -1.50
CA LEU A 8 21.88 -25.31 -1.59
C LEU A 8 21.53 -24.20 -2.60
N ILE A 9 20.97 -24.54 -3.75
CA ILE A 9 20.52 -23.54 -4.74
C ILE A 9 19.35 -22.74 -4.17
N GLY A 10 18.42 -23.39 -3.46
CA GLY A 10 17.33 -22.74 -2.74
C GLY A 10 17.84 -21.76 -1.67
N LEU A 11 18.84 -22.17 -0.90
CA LEU A 11 19.48 -21.30 0.08
C LEU A 11 20.14 -20.08 -0.59
N PHE A 12 20.83 -20.28 -1.70
CA PHE A 12 21.42 -19.17 -2.49
C PHE A 12 20.36 -18.19 -2.98
N ALA A 13 19.22 -18.69 -3.50
CA ALA A 13 18.09 -17.85 -3.86
C ALA A 13 17.52 -17.08 -2.65
N GLY A 14 17.45 -17.73 -1.49
CA GLY A 14 17.07 -17.09 -0.23
C GLY A 14 18.00 -15.94 0.17
N VAL A 15 19.32 -16.14 0.03
CA VAL A 15 20.32 -15.08 0.25
C VAL A 15 20.11 -13.91 -0.72
N CYS A 16 19.79 -14.19 -2.00
CA CYS A 16 19.44 -13.15 -2.97
C CYS A 16 18.22 -12.34 -2.51
N PHE A 17 17.19 -12.96 -1.94
CA PHE A 17 16.02 -12.25 -1.41
C PHE A 17 16.37 -11.36 -0.21
N ILE A 18 17.22 -11.83 0.72
CA ILE A 18 17.70 -11.01 1.83
C ILE A 18 18.48 -9.79 1.32
N LEU A 19 19.39 -9.99 0.37
CA LEU A 19 20.16 -8.91 -0.23
C LEU A 19 19.29 -7.94 -1.04
N ALA A 20 18.23 -8.45 -1.67
CA ALA A 20 17.22 -7.63 -2.35
C ALA A 20 16.51 -6.70 -1.36
N LEU A 21 15.99 -7.23 -0.25
CA LEU A 21 15.35 -6.44 0.80
C LEU A 21 16.30 -5.38 1.37
N LYS A 22 17.56 -5.77 1.66
CA LYS A 22 18.58 -4.81 2.09
C LYS A 22 18.82 -3.72 1.03
N GLY A 23 18.84 -4.06 -0.25
CA GLY A 23 19.02 -3.10 -1.34
C GLY A 23 17.82 -2.17 -1.50
N LEU A 24 16.60 -2.65 -1.22
CA LEU A 24 15.36 -1.89 -1.31
C LEU A 24 15.18 -0.88 -0.16
N SER A 25 15.96 -0.97 0.92
CA SER A 25 15.87 -0.06 2.07
C SER A 25 16.32 1.37 1.77
N HIS A 26 17.01 1.62 0.64
CA HIS A 26 17.46 2.95 0.25
C HIS A 26 17.25 3.20 -1.24
N PRO A 27 16.72 4.37 -1.66
CA PRO A 27 16.39 4.66 -3.06
C PRO A 27 17.57 4.49 -4.04
N LYS A 28 18.78 4.91 -3.66
CA LYS A 28 19.99 4.78 -4.50
C LYS A 28 20.36 3.33 -4.80
N THR A 29 20.06 2.39 -3.90
CA THR A 29 20.38 0.96 -4.03
C THR A 29 19.20 0.11 -4.49
N ALA A 30 18.00 0.65 -4.48
CA ALA A 30 16.74 -0.09 -4.75
C ALA A 30 16.75 -0.80 -6.11
N ARG A 31 17.21 -0.12 -7.17
CA ARG A 31 17.31 -0.73 -8.52
C ARG A 31 18.23 -1.94 -8.55
N ARG A 32 19.36 -1.89 -7.82
CA ARG A 32 20.31 -3.02 -7.70
C ARG A 32 19.68 -4.15 -6.87
N GLY A 33 19.04 -3.81 -5.74
CA GLY A 33 18.33 -4.77 -4.91
C GLY A 33 17.27 -5.52 -5.69
N ASN A 34 16.44 -4.81 -6.46
CA ASN A 34 15.40 -5.42 -7.29
C ASN A 34 15.97 -6.38 -8.36
N ARG A 35 17.11 -6.05 -8.98
CA ARG A 35 17.79 -6.96 -9.92
C ARG A 35 18.29 -8.23 -9.23
N ILE A 36 18.85 -8.12 -8.03
CA ILE A 36 19.29 -9.28 -7.24
C ILE A 36 18.09 -10.17 -6.90
N GLY A 37 16.98 -9.57 -6.47
CA GLY A 37 15.73 -10.31 -6.20
C GLY A 37 15.18 -11.02 -7.43
N ALA A 38 15.20 -10.37 -8.59
CA ALA A 38 14.79 -10.97 -9.86
C ALA A 38 15.67 -12.18 -10.24
N VAL A 39 16.99 -12.10 -10.04
CA VAL A 39 17.92 -13.23 -10.26
C VAL A 39 17.58 -14.36 -9.29
N GLY A 40 17.37 -14.07 -7.99
CA GLY A 40 16.97 -15.07 -7.01
C GLY A 40 15.67 -15.77 -7.38
N ALA A 41 14.64 -15.00 -7.79
CA ALA A 41 13.34 -15.54 -8.21
C ALA A 41 13.48 -16.41 -9.48
N THR A 42 14.29 -16.01 -10.44
CA THR A 42 14.54 -16.78 -11.66
C THR A 42 15.22 -18.12 -11.33
N ILE A 43 16.25 -18.11 -10.49
CA ILE A 43 16.95 -19.33 -10.05
C ILE A 43 15.97 -20.22 -9.27
N ALA A 44 15.19 -19.67 -8.36
CA ALA A 44 14.18 -20.40 -7.59
C ALA A 44 13.14 -21.11 -8.48
N THR A 45 12.69 -20.42 -9.53
CA THR A 45 11.74 -20.99 -10.49
C THR A 45 12.37 -22.06 -11.36
N LEU A 46 13.57 -21.82 -11.88
CA LEU A 46 14.23 -22.76 -12.79
C LEU A 46 14.70 -24.03 -12.10
N VAL A 47 15.18 -23.96 -10.86
CA VAL A 47 15.72 -25.12 -10.14
C VAL A 47 14.70 -26.25 -9.96
N VAL A 48 13.42 -25.89 -9.85
CA VAL A 48 12.31 -26.86 -9.69
C VAL A 48 12.22 -27.80 -10.91
N PHE A 49 12.51 -27.32 -12.11
CA PHE A 49 12.46 -28.13 -13.34
C PHE A 49 13.59 -29.19 -13.43
N PHE A 50 14.66 -29.00 -12.66
CA PHE A 50 15.81 -29.93 -12.65
C PHE A 50 15.80 -30.87 -11.45
N TYR A 51 14.86 -30.67 -10.52
CA TYR A 51 14.73 -31.53 -9.34
C TYR A 51 13.79 -32.71 -9.67
N THR A 52 14.31 -33.92 -9.48
CA THR A 52 13.55 -35.16 -9.65
C THR A 52 13.43 -35.81 -8.27
N ASN A 53 12.22 -36.03 -7.78
CA ASN A 53 11.99 -36.77 -6.54
C ASN A 53 12.53 -38.19 -6.68
N PRO A 54 13.25 -38.70 -5.66
CA PRO A 54 13.67 -40.09 -5.60
C PRO A 54 12.41 -41.01 -5.65
N GLY A 55 12.26 -41.80 -6.71
CA GLY A 55 11.10 -42.68 -6.92
C GLY A 55 10.16 -42.29 -8.05
N SER A 56 10.32 -41.14 -8.68
CA SER A 56 9.60 -40.74 -9.89
C SER A 56 10.43 -41.08 -11.11
N SER A 57 9.89 -41.89 -12.01
CA SER A 57 10.57 -42.32 -13.25
C SER A 57 10.58 -41.23 -14.34
N LEU A 58 9.81 -40.15 -14.19
CA LEU A 58 9.71 -39.04 -15.12
C LEU A 58 9.75 -37.71 -14.36
N PRO A 59 10.67 -36.80 -14.70
CA PRO A 59 10.83 -35.54 -13.96
C PRO A 59 9.65 -34.56 -14.11
N LEU A 60 8.79 -34.71 -15.13
CA LEU A 60 7.77 -33.69 -15.46
C LEU A 60 6.56 -34.27 -16.19
N ASN A 61 5.77 -35.14 -15.54
CA ASN A 61 4.54 -35.65 -16.09
C ASN A 61 3.53 -34.56 -16.51
N ASN A 62 3.60 -33.39 -15.90
CA ASN A 62 2.67 -32.28 -16.09
C ASN A 62 3.30 -31.07 -16.80
N LEU A 63 4.42 -31.24 -17.52
CA LEU A 63 5.14 -30.13 -18.16
C LEU A 63 4.24 -29.28 -19.06
N GLY A 64 3.34 -29.89 -19.82
CA GLY A 64 2.39 -29.16 -20.67
C GLY A 64 1.47 -28.23 -19.88
N TRP A 65 0.95 -28.72 -18.76
CA TRP A 65 0.10 -27.91 -17.87
C TRP A 65 0.88 -26.78 -17.19
N ILE A 66 2.11 -27.05 -16.76
CA ILE A 66 3.00 -26.05 -16.15
C ILE A 66 3.32 -24.94 -17.15
N LEU A 67 3.75 -25.29 -18.36
CA LEU A 67 4.05 -24.34 -19.43
C LEU A 67 2.80 -23.55 -19.85
N GLY A 68 1.64 -24.21 -19.92
CA GLY A 68 0.35 -23.57 -20.17
C GLY A 68 0.01 -22.53 -19.09
N ALA A 69 0.15 -22.88 -17.81
CA ALA A 69 -0.09 -21.97 -16.70
C ALA A 69 0.88 -20.77 -16.70
N ILE A 70 2.17 -21.02 -16.99
CA ILE A 70 3.18 -19.95 -17.13
C ILE A 70 2.83 -19.03 -18.30
N ALA A 71 2.41 -19.58 -19.43
CA ALA A 71 2.01 -18.79 -20.59
C ALA A 71 0.79 -17.91 -20.28
N VAL A 72 -0.26 -18.47 -19.67
CA VAL A 72 -1.46 -17.72 -19.27
C VAL A 72 -1.11 -16.64 -18.25
N GLY A 73 -0.37 -16.99 -17.21
CA GLY A 73 0.09 -16.01 -16.20
C GLY A 73 0.97 -14.91 -16.79
N GLY A 74 1.85 -15.26 -17.73
CA GLY A 74 2.71 -14.31 -18.45
C GLY A 74 1.95 -13.35 -19.36
N VAL A 75 0.97 -13.88 -20.12
CA VAL A 75 0.12 -13.05 -21.00
C VAL A 75 -0.71 -12.04 -20.21
N ILE A 76 -1.13 -12.37 -18.99
CA ILE A 76 -1.88 -11.45 -18.12
C ILE A 76 -0.92 -10.55 -17.34
N GLY A 77 0.10 -11.14 -16.69
CA GLY A 77 0.95 -10.43 -15.75
C GLY A 77 1.92 -9.44 -16.40
N VAL A 78 2.53 -9.79 -17.55
CA VAL A 78 3.51 -8.91 -18.20
C VAL A 78 2.88 -7.61 -18.72
N PRO A 79 1.73 -7.62 -19.43
CA PRO A 79 1.07 -6.36 -19.80
C PRO A 79 0.60 -5.55 -18.59
N ALA A 80 0.06 -6.20 -17.55
CA ALA A 80 -0.34 -5.53 -16.33
C ALA A 80 0.85 -4.81 -15.67
N ALA A 81 2.00 -5.49 -15.52
CA ALA A 81 3.19 -4.90 -14.93
C ALA A 81 3.82 -3.78 -15.77
N ARG A 82 3.70 -3.84 -17.11
CA ARG A 82 4.29 -2.83 -18.01
C ARG A 82 3.42 -1.60 -18.22
N LYS A 83 2.09 -1.74 -18.15
CA LYS A 83 1.13 -0.67 -18.44
C LYS A 83 0.63 0.06 -17.20
N VAL A 84 0.93 -0.47 -16.01
CA VAL A 84 0.47 0.14 -14.76
C VAL A 84 1.08 1.54 -14.58
N GLN A 85 0.22 2.49 -14.28
CA GLN A 85 0.64 3.84 -13.87
C GLN A 85 0.99 3.86 -12.37
N MET A 86 1.80 4.82 -11.93
CA MET A 86 2.19 4.98 -10.53
C MET A 86 0.97 5.06 -9.59
N THR A 87 -0.07 5.77 -10.02
CA THR A 87 -1.33 5.90 -9.28
C THR A 87 -2.11 4.59 -9.14
N GLN A 88 -1.84 3.60 -10.00
CA GLN A 88 -2.49 2.29 -10.03
C GLN A 88 -1.66 1.19 -9.35
N MET A 89 -0.43 1.49 -8.89
CA MET A 89 0.43 0.49 -8.25
C MET A 89 -0.21 -0.15 -7.01
N PRO A 90 -0.88 0.58 -6.10
CA PRO A 90 -1.52 -0.05 -4.94
C PRO A 90 -2.57 -1.08 -5.31
N GLN A 91 -3.35 -0.82 -6.38
CA GLN A 91 -4.34 -1.76 -6.88
C GLN A 91 -3.69 -3.03 -7.41
N LEU A 92 -2.61 -2.88 -8.20
CA LEU A 92 -1.88 -4.02 -8.76
C LEU A 92 -1.23 -4.85 -7.66
N VAL A 93 -0.64 -4.20 -6.65
CA VAL A 93 -0.06 -4.87 -5.48
C VAL A 93 -1.12 -5.67 -4.72
N ALA A 94 -2.30 -5.07 -4.48
CA ALA A 94 -3.40 -5.77 -3.82
C ALA A 94 -3.85 -7.00 -4.63
N LEU A 95 -4.01 -6.86 -5.94
CA LEU A 95 -4.40 -7.97 -6.82
C LEU A 95 -3.39 -9.11 -6.80
N PHE A 96 -2.11 -8.80 -6.98
CA PHE A 96 -1.04 -9.83 -7.00
C PHE A 96 -0.86 -10.49 -5.63
N ASN A 97 -1.01 -9.71 -4.54
CA ASN A 97 -1.04 -10.29 -3.20
C ASN A 97 -2.17 -11.30 -3.04
N GLY A 98 -3.39 -10.93 -3.50
CA GLY A 98 -4.53 -11.84 -3.48
C GLY A 98 -4.26 -13.13 -4.25
N VAL A 99 -3.77 -13.01 -5.49
CA VAL A 99 -3.42 -14.19 -6.31
C VAL A 99 -2.38 -15.07 -5.60
N GLY A 100 -1.38 -14.48 -4.95
CA GLY A 100 -0.37 -15.22 -4.18
C GLY A 100 -0.98 -15.98 -2.99
N GLY A 101 -1.85 -15.33 -2.20
CA GLY A 101 -2.55 -15.97 -1.08
C GLY A 101 -3.48 -17.07 -1.54
N GLY A 102 -4.25 -16.83 -2.62
CA GLY A 102 -5.13 -17.84 -3.24
C GLY A 102 -4.37 -19.04 -3.78
N ALA A 103 -3.24 -18.81 -4.44
CA ALA A 103 -2.37 -19.87 -4.94
C ALA A 103 -1.84 -20.75 -3.79
N ALA A 104 -1.38 -20.13 -2.69
CA ALA A 104 -0.91 -20.88 -1.52
C ALA A 104 -2.04 -21.73 -0.90
N ALA A 105 -3.25 -21.20 -0.79
CA ALA A 105 -4.42 -21.96 -0.30
C ALA A 105 -4.76 -23.13 -1.22
N LEU A 106 -4.76 -22.94 -2.54
CA LEU A 106 -5.03 -24.00 -3.51
C LEU A 106 -3.96 -25.11 -3.48
N VAL A 107 -2.68 -24.73 -3.40
CA VAL A 107 -1.57 -25.67 -3.26
C VAL A 107 -1.73 -26.49 -1.98
N ALA A 108 -2.08 -25.86 -0.86
CA ALA A 108 -2.30 -26.57 0.41
C ALA A 108 -3.49 -27.55 0.33
N ILE A 109 -4.57 -27.18 -0.35
CA ILE A 109 -5.73 -28.07 -0.58
C ILE A 109 -5.30 -29.28 -1.44
N VAL A 110 -4.57 -29.05 -2.54
CA VAL A 110 -4.10 -30.13 -3.42
C VAL A 110 -3.16 -31.08 -2.67
N GLU A 111 -2.23 -30.54 -1.89
CA GLU A 111 -1.29 -31.34 -1.10
C GLU A 111 -2.00 -32.17 -0.04
N TYR A 112 -2.99 -31.59 0.65
CA TYR A 112 -3.83 -32.31 1.61
C TYR A 112 -4.55 -33.51 0.95
N LEU A 113 -5.09 -33.31 -0.25
CA LEU A 113 -5.75 -34.37 -1.00
C LEU A 113 -4.75 -35.45 -1.45
N HIS A 114 -3.50 -35.07 -1.69
CA HIS A 114 -2.43 -35.98 -2.11
C HIS A 114 -1.90 -36.82 -0.93
N LEU A 115 -1.70 -36.20 0.22
CA LEU A 115 -1.24 -36.88 1.45
C LEU A 115 -2.30 -37.85 2.01
N GLY A 116 -3.57 -37.50 1.89
CA GLY A 116 -4.68 -38.34 2.36
C GLY A 116 -4.52 -38.77 3.81
N THR A 117 -4.62 -40.08 4.05
CA THR A 117 -4.46 -40.68 5.40
C THR A 117 -3.02 -40.72 5.90
N ASN A 118 -2.04 -40.44 5.06
CA ASN A 118 -0.61 -40.42 5.42
C ASN A 118 -0.15 -39.07 5.99
N ALA A 119 -1.02 -38.05 6.00
CA ALA A 119 -0.71 -36.75 6.54
C ALA A 119 -0.45 -36.83 8.06
N THR A 120 0.65 -36.22 8.51
CA THR A 120 0.89 -36.06 9.93
C THR A 120 -0.03 -34.99 10.52
N THR A 121 -0.27 -35.01 11.82
CA THR A 121 -1.06 -33.94 12.49
C THR A 121 -0.47 -32.55 12.21
N ALA A 122 0.86 -32.42 12.13
CA ALA A 122 1.52 -31.18 11.81
C ALA A 122 1.21 -30.72 10.39
N ASP A 123 1.24 -31.61 9.39
CA ASP A 123 0.90 -31.29 8.01
C ASP A 123 -0.53 -30.77 7.89
N VAL A 124 -1.47 -31.42 8.61
CA VAL A 124 -2.88 -30.98 8.62
C VAL A 124 -3.03 -29.61 9.28
N ILE A 125 -2.37 -29.35 10.40
CA ILE A 125 -2.41 -28.06 11.09
C ILE A 125 -1.87 -26.95 10.18
N PHE A 126 -0.71 -27.15 9.54
CA PHE A 126 -0.14 -26.18 8.62
C PHE A 126 -1.00 -25.99 7.38
N THR A 127 -1.62 -27.05 6.87
CA THR A 127 -2.59 -26.96 5.76
C THR A 127 -3.81 -26.13 6.15
N VAL A 128 -4.43 -26.42 7.29
CA VAL A 128 -5.58 -25.68 7.83
C VAL A 128 -5.22 -24.18 7.98
N PHE A 129 -4.07 -23.89 8.58
CA PHE A 129 -3.56 -22.54 8.73
C PHE A 129 -3.41 -21.85 7.36
N THR A 130 -2.77 -22.52 6.39
CA THR A 130 -2.55 -22.00 5.05
C THR A 130 -3.85 -21.73 4.31
N VAL A 131 -4.84 -22.64 4.40
CA VAL A 131 -6.15 -22.46 3.77
C VAL A 131 -6.90 -21.29 4.40
N ILE A 132 -6.94 -21.18 5.71
CA ILE A 132 -7.59 -20.05 6.40
C ILE A 132 -6.96 -18.73 5.96
N VAL A 133 -5.67 -18.57 6.20
CA VAL A 133 -4.99 -17.28 6.03
C VAL A 133 -4.85 -16.93 4.55
N GLY A 134 -4.61 -17.92 3.68
CA GLY A 134 -4.52 -17.73 2.23
C GLY A 134 -5.85 -17.32 1.61
N CYS A 135 -6.96 -17.94 1.99
CA CYS A 135 -8.31 -17.55 1.55
C CYS A 135 -8.70 -16.15 2.05
N VAL A 136 -8.38 -15.83 3.30
CA VAL A 136 -8.60 -14.47 3.86
C VAL A 136 -7.77 -13.44 3.09
N SER A 137 -6.50 -13.74 2.84
CA SER A 137 -5.63 -12.85 2.06
C SER A 137 -6.13 -12.65 0.64
N PHE A 138 -6.59 -13.72 -0.02
CA PHE A 138 -7.15 -13.64 -1.37
C PHE A 138 -8.39 -12.75 -1.43
N SER A 139 -9.43 -13.11 -0.68
CA SER A 139 -10.72 -12.41 -0.74
C SER A 139 -10.62 -10.99 -0.20
N GLY A 140 -9.85 -10.76 0.88
CA GLY A 140 -9.57 -9.44 1.42
C GLY A 140 -8.83 -8.54 0.43
N SER A 141 -7.84 -9.09 -0.29
CA SER A 141 -7.12 -8.35 -1.33
C SER A 141 -7.99 -8.00 -2.53
N ILE A 142 -8.93 -8.87 -2.92
CA ILE A 142 -9.90 -8.55 -3.97
C ILE A 142 -10.81 -7.39 -3.55
N ILE A 143 -11.36 -7.40 -2.33
CA ILE A 143 -12.16 -6.28 -1.81
C ILE A 143 -11.33 -4.99 -1.77
N THR A 144 -10.06 -5.08 -1.34
CA THR A 144 -9.12 -3.96 -1.32
C THR A 144 -8.89 -3.41 -2.73
N PHE A 145 -8.66 -4.27 -3.71
CA PHE A 145 -8.54 -3.91 -5.12
C PHE A 145 -9.77 -3.16 -5.63
N LEU A 146 -10.98 -3.70 -5.36
CA LEU A 146 -12.24 -3.08 -5.79
C LEU A 146 -12.46 -1.70 -5.17
N LYS A 147 -12.09 -1.52 -3.89
CA LYS A 147 -12.14 -0.21 -3.22
C LYS A 147 -11.15 0.79 -3.83
N LEU A 148 -9.92 0.37 -4.10
CA LEU A 148 -8.89 1.24 -4.69
C LEU A 148 -9.16 1.61 -6.14
N GLN A 149 -9.84 0.74 -6.89
CA GLN A 149 -10.30 1.00 -8.26
C GLN A 149 -11.58 1.85 -8.29
N GLU A 150 -12.14 2.20 -7.12
CA GLU A 150 -13.40 2.93 -7.02
C GLU A 150 -14.61 2.20 -7.66
N LEU A 151 -14.47 0.88 -7.91
CA LEU A 151 -15.57 0.00 -8.33
C LEU A 151 -16.52 -0.31 -7.16
N MET A 152 -16.03 -0.18 -5.94
CA MET A 152 -16.77 -0.24 -4.69
C MET A 152 -16.53 1.03 -3.89
N THR A 153 -17.48 1.41 -3.03
CA THR A 153 -17.31 2.58 -2.15
C THR A 153 -16.03 2.47 -1.32
N THR A 154 -15.26 3.56 -1.28
CA THR A 154 -14.05 3.67 -0.44
C THR A 154 -14.37 3.91 1.03
N ARG A 155 -15.64 4.29 1.34
CA ARG A 155 -16.08 4.48 2.72
C ARG A 155 -16.19 3.16 3.45
N PRO A 156 -16.05 3.15 4.80
CA PRO A 156 -16.35 1.97 5.59
C PRO A 156 -17.75 1.46 5.34
N VAL A 157 -17.90 0.16 5.00
CA VAL A 157 -19.19 -0.49 4.87
C VAL A 157 -19.48 -1.18 6.19
N VAL A 158 -20.33 -0.57 6.99
CA VAL A 158 -20.73 -1.06 8.32
C VAL A 158 -22.23 -1.34 8.31
N PHE A 159 -22.62 -2.47 8.85
CA PHE A 159 -24.03 -2.86 9.00
C PHE A 159 -24.35 -3.18 10.47
N PRO A 160 -25.63 -3.04 10.87
CA PRO A 160 -26.03 -3.32 12.25
C PRO A 160 -25.64 -4.75 12.65
N GLY A 161 -24.98 -4.91 13.79
CA GLY A 161 -24.50 -6.22 14.24
C GLY A 161 -23.25 -6.77 13.54
N GLY A 162 -22.65 -6.04 12.60
CA GLY A 162 -21.52 -6.50 11.78
C GLY A 162 -20.34 -7.05 12.58
N ARG A 163 -20.02 -6.44 13.73
CA ARG A 163 -18.98 -6.94 14.65
C ARG A 163 -19.26 -8.35 15.15
N PHE A 164 -20.53 -8.67 15.43
CA PHE A 164 -20.92 -10.02 15.92
C PHE A 164 -20.88 -11.03 14.78
N VAL A 165 -21.26 -10.62 13.56
CA VAL A 165 -21.18 -11.48 12.36
C VAL A 165 -19.73 -11.82 12.06
N ILE A 166 -18.81 -10.85 12.10
CA ILE A 166 -17.38 -11.10 11.91
C ILE A 166 -16.82 -12.02 12.98
N ALA A 167 -17.14 -11.78 14.26
CA ALA A 167 -16.72 -12.63 15.37
C ALA A 167 -17.29 -14.07 15.24
N ALA A 168 -18.57 -14.20 14.90
CA ALA A 168 -19.20 -15.51 14.69
C ALA A 168 -18.57 -16.26 13.52
N THR A 169 -18.28 -15.57 12.42
CA THR A 169 -17.62 -16.17 11.26
C THR A 169 -16.19 -16.63 11.62
N LEU A 170 -15.45 -15.83 12.40
CA LEU A 170 -14.13 -16.24 12.89
C LEU A 170 -14.21 -17.48 13.76
N VAL A 171 -15.14 -17.53 14.70
CA VAL A 171 -15.36 -18.72 15.56
C VAL A 171 -15.74 -19.93 14.71
N ALA A 172 -16.59 -19.76 13.70
CA ALA A 172 -16.95 -20.83 12.76
C ALA A 172 -15.75 -21.34 11.98
N VAL A 173 -14.89 -20.43 11.44
CA VAL A 173 -13.65 -20.78 10.76
C VAL A 173 -12.72 -21.60 11.65
N LEU A 174 -12.52 -21.16 12.91
CA LEU A 174 -11.67 -21.88 13.86
C LEU A 174 -12.28 -23.24 14.26
N GLY A 175 -13.59 -23.29 14.45
CA GLY A 175 -14.31 -24.54 14.76
C GLY A 175 -14.23 -25.57 13.62
N VAL A 176 -14.46 -25.13 12.38
CA VAL A 176 -14.32 -26.02 11.20
C VAL A 176 -12.86 -26.39 10.98
N GLY A 177 -11.90 -25.49 11.24
CA GLY A 177 -10.47 -25.80 11.23
C GLY A 177 -10.12 -26.92 12.19
N ALA A 178 -10.61 -26.85 13.43
CA ALA A 178 -10.45 -27.93 14.41
C ALA A 178 -11.12 -29.24 13.96
N TRP A 179 -12.28 -29.16 13.31
CA TRP A 179 -12.94 -30.32 12.73
C TRP A 179 -12.10 -30.97 11.62
N VAL A 180 -11.49 -30.20 10.70
CA VAL A 180 -10.58 -30.73 9.69
C VAL A 180 -9.41 -31.50 10.32
N VAL A 181 -8.84 -30.96 11.41
CA VAL A 181 -7.72 -31.62 12.11
C VAL A 181 -8.17 -32.95 12.76
N SER A 182 -9.40 -33.03 13.26
CA SER A 182 -9.90 -34.21 13.97
C SER A 182 -10.47 -35.29 13.06
N ALA A 183 -11.11 -34.93 11.95
CA ALA A 183 -11.92 -35.84 11.16
C ALA A 183 -11.43 -36.09 9.73
N LEU A 184 -10.23 -35.62 9.36
CA LEU A 184 -9.57 -35.82 8.05
C LEU A 184 -10.55 -36.02 6.89
N GLY A 185 -11.13 -34.93 6.34
CA GLY A 185 -12.12 -35.05 5.27
C GLY A 185 -12.06 -33.90 4.26
N THR A 186 -12.37 -34.19 3.00
CA THR A 186 -12.38 -33.18 1.94
C THR A 186 -13.53 -32.17 2.12
N ALA A 187 -14.71 -32.63 2.53
CA ALA A 187 -15.86 -31.73 2.70
C ALA A 187 -15.62 -30.66 3.80
N PRO A 188 -15.13 -31.01 5.02
CA PRO A 188 -14.77 -29.98 6.00
C PRO A 188 -13.73 -28.98 5.51
N LEU A 189 -12.74 -29.44 4.71
CA LEU A 189 -11.70 -28.56 4.14
C LEU A 189 -12.29 -27.54 3.16
N LEU A 190 -13.21 -27.96 2.29
CA LEU A 190 -13.88 -27.06 1.34
C LEU A 190 -14.81 -26.08 2.07
N ILE A 191 -15.51 -26.51 3.13
CA ILE A 191 -16.31 -25.63 3.99
C ILE A 191 -15.40 -24.61 4.66
N LEU A 192 -14.23 -25.04 5.16
CA LEU A 192 -13.23 -24.15 5.75
C LEU A 192 -12.78 -23.09 4.76
N ALA A 193 -12.46 -23.47 3.53
CA ALA A 193 -12.06 -22.52 2.47
C ALA A 193 -13.17 -21.51 2.18
N ALA A 194 -14.42 -21.96 2.02
CA ALA A 194 -15.56 -21.08 1.76
C ALA A 194 -15.82 -20.08 2.90
N LEU A 195 -15.79 -20.55 4.15
CA LEU A 195 -15.94 -19.69 5.33
C LEU A 195 -14.78 -18.70 5.46
N SER A 196 -13.56 -19.11 5.14
CA SER A 196 -12.38 -18.24 5.19
C SER A 196 -12.42 -17.17 4.11
N LEU A 197 -12.92 -17.48 2.92
CA LEU A 197 -13.20 -16.48 1.87
C LEU A 197 -14.24 -15.46 2.34
N LEU A 198 -15.33 -15.93 2.93
CA LEU A 198 -16.35 -15.06 3.49
C LEU A 198 -15.78 -14.17 4.61
N PHE A 199 -15.00 -14.74 5.51
CA PHE A 199 -14.36 -13.99 6.58
C PHE A 199 -13.44 -12.90 6.04
N GLY A 200 -12.63 -13.16 5.02
CA GLY A 200 -11.75 -12.16 4.40
C GLY A 200 -12.52 -10.99 3.77
N ILE A 201 -13.68 -11.25 3.14
CA ILE A 201 -14.57 -10.20 2.66
C ILE A 201 -15.07 -9.35 3.83
N LEU A 202 -15.66 -9.99 4.84
CA LEU A 202 -16.24 -9.30 6.00
C LEU A 202 -15.19 -8.51 6.80
N PHE A 203 -13.96 -8.99 6.85
CA PHE A 203 -12.85 -8.37 7.54
C PHE A 203 -12.42 -7.04 6.91
N VAL A 204 -12.43 -6.94 5.58
CA VAL A 204 -11.97 -5.75 4.85
C VAL A 204 -13.09 -4.76 4.54
N LEU A 205 -14.34 -5.18 4.50
CA LEU A 205 -15.49 -4.31 4.22
C LEU A 205 -15.55 -3.05 5.11
N PRO A 206 -15.37 -3.15 6.45
CA PRO A 206 -15.47 -1.99 7.35
C PRO A 206 -14.26 -1.05 7.30
N VAL A 207 -13.20 -1.43 6.60
CA VAL A 207 -11.98 -0.60 6.52
C VAL A 207 -12.21 0.58 5.57
N GLY A 208 -11.94 1.79 6.06
CA GLY A 208 -12.02 3.03 5.28
C GLY A 208 -10.83 3.17 4.33
N GLY A 209 -11.00 3.95 3.27
CA GLY A 209 -9.98 4.12 2.24
C GLY A 209 -8.64 4.63 2.75
N ALA A 210 -8.62 5.50 3.75
CA ALA A 210 -7.38 5.99 4.37
C ALA A 210 -6.55 4.86 5.00
N ASP A 211 -7.22 3.83 5.55
CA ASP A 211 -6.60 2.71 6.24
C ASP A 211 -6.25 1.53 5.30
N VAL A 212 -6.69 1.60 4.03
CA VAL A 212 -6.45 0.54 3.02
C VAL A 212 -4.96 0.18 2.87
N PRO A 213 -4.00 1.12 2.84
CA PRO A 213 -2.59 0.78 2.73
C PRO A 213 -2.08 -0.10 3.89
N ILE A 214 -2.56 0.13 5.11
CA ILE A 214 -2.22 -0.69 6.29
C ILE A 214 -2.75 -2.12 6.10
N VAL A 215 -3.99 -2.23 5.59
CA VAL A 215 -4.63 -3.54 5.34
C VAL A 215 -3.91 -4.31 4.23
N ILE A 216 -3.46 -3.66 3.15
CA ILE A 216 -2.66 -4.30 2.10
C ILE A 216 -1.38 -4.90 2.70
N SER A 217 -0.68 -4.12 3.53
CA SER A 217 0.54 -4.57 4.18
C SER A 217 0.29 -5.76 5.12
N LEU A 218 -0.81 -5.74 5.88
CA LEU A 218 -1.22 -6.85 6.74
C LEU A 218 -1.55 -8.11 5.94
N LEU A 219 -2.34 -7.98 4.87
CA LEU A 219 -2.68 -9.11 4.00
C LEU A 219 -1.44 -9.66 3.29
N ASN A 220 -0.45 -8.81 2.97
CA ASN A 220 0.83 -9.25 2.44
C ASN A 220 1.64 -10.05 3.48
N ALA A 221 1.66 -9.61 4.75
CA ALA A 221 2.25 -10.39 5.82
C ALA A 221 1.57 -11.76 5.98
N PHE A 222 0.24 -11.81 5.89
CA PHE A 222 -0.53 -13.05 5.91
C PHE A 222 -0.15 -13.97 4.75
N THR A 223 -0.05 -13.43 3.53
CA THR A 223 0.42 -14.20 2.37
C THR A 223 1.84 -14.75 2.60
N GLY A 224 2.74 -13.97 3.19
CA GLY A 224 4.07 -14.45 3.56
C GLY A 224 4.02 -15.62 4.53
N LEU A 225 3.20 -15.53 5.57
CA LEU A 225 3.04 -16.61 6.56
C LEU A 225 2.44 -17.87 5.93
N THR A 226 1.49 -17.75 5.01
CA THR A 226 0.94 -18.93 4.30
C THR A 226 1.98 -19.61 3.43
N VAL A 227 2.84 -18.84 2.75
CA VAL A 227 3.93 -19.40 1.95
C VAL A 227 4.94 -20.12 2.84
N ALA A 228 5.27 -19.58 4.02
CA ALA A 228 6.15 -20.26 4.97
C ALA A 228 5.55 -21.58 5.49
N ALA A 229 4.26 -21.58 5.83
CA ALA A 229 3.53 -22.77 6.27
C ALA A 229 3.42 -23.82 5.15
N SER A 230 3.12 -23.41 3.93
CA SER A 230 3.16 -24.30 2.74
C SER A 230 4.56 -24.88 2.51
N GLY A 231 5.59 -24.07 2.75
CA GLY A 231 6.99 -24.51 2.65
C GLY A 231 7.31 -25.66 3.60
N TYR A 232 6.70 -25.68 4.80
CA TYR A 232 6.82 -26.80 5.73
C TYR A 232 6.20 -28.06 5.15
N VAL A 233 4.94 -28.02 4.72
CA VAL A 233 4.20 -29.14 4.15
C VAL A 233 4.88 -29.71 2.88
N LEU A 234 5.38 -28.82 2.03
CA LEU A 234 6.09 -29.17 0.80
C LEU A 234 7.57 -29.52 1.02
N ASN A 235 8.07 -29.50 2.26
CA ASN A 235 9.48 -29.71 2.58
C ASN A 235 10.43 -28.82 1.76
N SER A 236 10.06 -27.55 1.53
CA SER A 236 10.81 -26.58 0.76
C SER A 236 11.41 -25.49 1.63
N VAL A 237 12.71 -25.59 1.89
CA VAL A 237 13.47 -24.60 2.68
C VAL A 237 13.37 -23.20 2.06
N LEU A 238 13.38 -23.12 0.74
CA LEU A 238 13.25 -21.85 0.02
C LEU A 238 11.93 -21.12 0.34
N LEU A 239 10.80 -21.85 0.32
CA LEU A 239 9.49 -21.26 0.63
C LEU A 239 9.40 -20.84 2.09
N ILE A 240 10.00 -21.58 3.00
CA ILE A 240 10.07 -21.20 4.42
C ILE A 240 10.84 -19.89 4.58
N ILE A 241 12.02 -19.77 3.97
CA ILE A 241 12.85 -18.55 4.04
C ILE A 241 12.09 -17.38 3.41
N ALA A 242 11.63 -17.52 2.17
CA ALA A 242 10.94 -16.44 1.46
C ALA A 242 9.65 -16.00 2.18
N GLY A 243 8.84 -16.96 2.63
CA GLY A 243 7.60 -16.68 3.34
C GLY A 243 7.83 -16.01 4.69
N THR A 244 8.84 -16.45 5.45
CA THR A 244 9.20 -15.84 6.74
C THR A 244 9.70 -14.41 6.56
N LEU A 245 10.53 -14.16 5.54
CA LEU A 245 11.02 -12.80 5.23
C LEU A 245 9.87 -11.85 4.90
N VAL A 246 8.94 -12.28 4.05
CA VAL A 246 7.77 -11.46 3.67
C VAL A 246 6.82 -11.29 4.86
N GLY A 247 6.56 -12.35 5.61
CA GLY A 247 5.73 -12.30 6.82
C GLY A 247 6.26 -11.34 7.87
N ALA A 248 7.57 -11.41 8.15
CA ALA A 248 8.23 -10.52 9.12
C ALA A 248 8.26 -9.06 8.63
N SER A 249 8.74 -8.83 7.40
CA SER A 249 8.83 -7.47 6.84
C SER A 249 7.46 -6.82 6.68
N GLY A 250 6.45 -7.57 6.22
CA GLY A 250 5.07 -7.10 6.12
C GLY A 250 4.46 -6.74 7.46
N THR A 251 4.73 -7.54 8.52
CA THR A 251 4.24 -7.25 9.88
C THR A 251 4.87 -5.98 10.44
N ILE A 252 6.19 -5.81 10.29
CA ILE A 252 6.90 -4.61 10.73
C ILE A 252 6.38 -3.38 9.98
N LEU A 253 6.25 -3.48 8.66
CA LEU A 253 5.73 -2.38 7.84
C LEU A 253 4.30 -2.00 8.23
N THR A 254 3.42 -2.98 8.45
CA THR A 254 2.04 -2.75 8.90
C THR A 254 2.00 -1.96 10.21
N ARG A 255 2.87 -2.32 11.17
CA ARG A 255 2.98 -1.62 12.45
C ARG A 255 3.46 -0.19 12.27
N LEU A 256 4.55 0.01 11.53
CA LEU A 256 5.11 1.35 11.27
C LEU A 256 4.11 2.26 10.54
N MET A 257 3.34 1.70 9.61
CA MET A 257 2.30 2.45 8.92
C MET A 257 1.14 2.85 9.84
N ALA A 258 0.72 1.96 10.73
CA ALA A 258 -0.31 2.29 11.72
C ALA A 258 0.19 3.38 12.68
N GLU A 259 1.43 3.28 13.16
CA GLU A 259 2.09 4.29 13.99
C GLU A 259 2.20 5.65 13.26
N ALA A 260 2.61 5.66 11.98
CA ALA A 260 2.67 6.87 11.16
C ALA A 260 1.30 7.54 10.93
N MET A 261 0.20 6.78 11.06
CA MET A 261 -1.17 7.28 11.02
C MET A 261 -1.70 7.68 12.40
N GLY A 262 -0.89 7.57 13.47
CA GLY A 262 -1.32 7.83 14.85
C GLY A 262 -2.37 6.84 15.36
N ARG A 263 -2.44 5.64 14.78
CA ARG A 263 -3.48 4.63 15.10
C ARG A 263 -2.89 3.31 15.58
N SER A 264 -3.63 2.63 16.44
CA SER A 264 -3.35 1.23 16.72
C SER A 264 -3.88 0.33 15.59
N LEU A 265 -3.24 -0.80 15.34
CA LEU A 265 -3.73 -1.79 14.37
C LEU A 265 -5.17 -2.22 14.65
N PHE A 266 -5.51 -2.41 15.92
CA PHE A 266 -6.87 -2.74 16.34
C PHE A 266 -7.87 -1.63 16.00
N GLY A 267 -7.48 -0.36 16.23
CA GLY A 267 -8.28 0.82 15.84
C GLY A 267 -8.50 0.91 14.34
N THR A 268 -7.48 0.59 13.53
CA THR A 268 -7.58 0.57 12.06
C THR A 268 -8.57 -0.49 11.55
N LEU A 269 -8.52 -1.69 12.13
CA LEU A 269 -9.33 -2.83 11.67
C LEU A 269 -10.78 -2.79 12.20
N PHE A 270 -10.98 -2.27 13.40
CA PHE A 270 -12.27 -2.34 14.10
C PHE A 270 -12.84 -0.97 14.47
N GLY A 271 -12.10 0.12 14.26
CA GLY A 271 -12.50 1.48 14.66
C GLY A 271 -13.79 1.96 13.98
N ALA A 272 -14.07 1.52 12.76
CA ALA A 272 -15.32 1.85 12.07
C ALA A 272 -16.59 1.38 12.80
N PHE A 273 -16.49 0.36 13.65
CA PHE A 273 -17.62 -0.13 14.47
C PHE A 273 -17.84 0.67 15.76
N THR A 274 -16.85 1.46 16.17
CA THR A 274 -16.90 2.30 17.37
C THR A 274 -17.13 3.77 17.06
N ALA A 275 -16.87 4.19 15.82
CA ALA A 275 -17.13 5.55 15.36
C ALA A 275 -18.64 5.81 15.35
N LYS A 276 -19.10 6.77 16.14
CA LYS A 276 -20.45 7.31 16.00
C LYS A 276 -20.53 8.01 14.63
N PRO A 277 -21.62 7.81 13.86
CA PRO A 277 -21.83 8.58 12.64
C PRO A 277 -21.86 10.06 13.05
N GLN A 278 -20.81 10.79 12.81
CA GLN A 278 -20.89 12.24 12.83
C GLN A 278 -21.67 12.61 11.58
N ALA A 279 -22.95 12.92 11.77
CA ALA A 279 -23.70 13.65 10.78
C ALA A 279 -22.87 14.90 10.46
N SER A 280 -22.56 15.09 9.19
CA SER A 280 -22.10 16.35 8.64
C SER A 280 -23.28 17.34 8.75
N SER A 281 -23.59 17.77 9.97
CA SER A 281 -24.49 18.85 10.27
C SER A 281 -23.70 20.15 10.23
N GLY A 282 -23.33 20.55 9.05
CA GLY A 282 -22.89 21.89 8.75
C GLY A 282 -23.58 22.29 7.48
N VAL A 283 -24.61 23.10 7.59
CA VAL A 283 -24.91 24.08 6.56
C VAL A 283 -23.56 24.72 6.28
N ALA A 284 -23.06 24.60 5.05
CA ALA A 284 -21.84 25.25 4.64
C ALA A 284 -22.07 26.75 4.80
N GLU A 285 -21.63 27.31 5.92
CA GLU A 285 -21.47 28.76 6.02
C GLU A 285 -20.50 29.13 4.91
N GLU A 286 -20.93 30.00 4.01
CA GLU A 286 -20.05 30.58 2.97
C GLU A 286 -18.99 31.42 3.66
N ARG A 287 -17.93 30.79 4.15
CA ARG A 287 -16.77 31.47 4.70
C ARG A 287 -15.99 32.06 3.52
N PRO A 288 -15.55 33.33 3.61
CA PRO A 288 -14.76 33.94 2.55
C PRO A 288 -13.43 33.20 2.39
N VAL A 289 -13.08 32.88 1.15
CA VAL A 289 -11.79 32.28 0.77
C VAL A 289 -11.01 33.26 -0.09
N ARG A 290 -9.70 33.31 0.08
CA ARG A 290 -8.82 34.13 -0.75
C ARG A 290 -8.43 33.34 -2.01
N SER A 291 -9.06 33.65 -3.13
CA SER A 291 -8.67 33.08 -4.43
C SER A 291 -7.58 33.95 -5.06
N GLY A 292 -6.56 33.33 -5.65
CA GLY A 292 -5.49 33.99 -6.39
C GLY A 292 -5.40 33.53 -7.83
N SER A 293 -4.72 34.31 -8.65
CA SER A 293 -4.36 33.99 -10.02
C SER A 293 -2.97 33.32 -10.09
N PRO A 294 -2.61 32.66 -11.20
CA PRO A 294 -1.24 32.16 -11.40
C PRO A 294 -0.18 33.27 -11.33
N ASP A 295 -0.53 34.51 -11.73
CA ASP A 295 0.36 35.65 -11.69
C ASP A 295 0.60 36.12 -10.23
N ASP A 296 -0.44 36.11 -9.40
CA ASP A 296 -0.30 36.43 -7.96
C ASP A 296 0.64 35.44 -7.28
N VAL A 297 0.49 34.14 -7.60
CA VAL A 297 1.38 33.10 -7.08
C VAL A 297 2.81 33.30 -7.58
N ALA A 298 3.00 33.62 -8.86
CA ALA A 298 4.33 33.87 -9.43
C ALA A 298 5.03 35.06 -8.77
N ILE A 299 4.30 36.16 -8.52
CA ILE A 299 4.81 37.32 -7.80
C ILE A 299 5.22 36.93 -6.38
N LEU A 300 4.35 36.20 -5.65
CA LEU A 300 4.64 35.75 -4.29
C LEU A 300 5.91 34.88 -4.24
N LEU A 301 6.08 33.97 -5.21
CA LEU A 301 7.26 33.11 -5.30
C LEU A 301 8.53 33.87 -5.65
N ASN A 302 8.44 34.89 -6.53
CA ASN A 302 9.59 35.67 -6.96
C ASN A 302 10.25 36.48 -5.81
N TYR A 303 9.47 36.79 -4.77
CA TYR A 303 9.97 37.49 -3.56
C TYR A 303 10.30 36.55 -2.40
N ALA A 304 10.04 35.25 -2.52
CA ALA A 304 10.34 34.28 -1.49
C ALA A 304 11.84 33.95 -1.45
N ARG A 305 12.36 33.72 -0.26
CA ARG A 305 13.72 33.21 -0.02
C ARG A 305 13.72 31.70 0.12
N ARG A 306 12.67 31.18 0.79
CA ARG A 306 12.51 29.75 1.05
C ARG A 306 11.09 29.31 0.71
N VAL A 307 10.99 28.24 -0.08
CA VAL A 307 9.74 27.62 -0.51
C VAL A 307 9.74 26.14 -0.16
N VAL A 308 8.66 25.67 0.45
CA VAL A 308 8.43 24.24 0.70
C VAL A 308 7.25 23.77 -0.14
N ILE A 309 7.48 22.76 -0.98
CA ILE A 309 6.45 22.13 -1.81
C ILE A 309 5.94 20.90 -1.06
N VAL A 310 4.63 20.83 -0.85
CA VAL A 310 3.95 19.73 -0.18
C VAL A 310 3.13 18.95 -1.21
N PRO A 311 3.66 17.84 -1.74
CA PRO A 311 2.98 17.03 -2.73
C PRO A 311 1.95 16.10 -2.08
N GLY A 312 0.84 15.87 -2.75
CA GLY A 312 -0.18 14.92 -2.36
C GLY A 312 -0.72 14.10 -3.52
N PHE A 313 -1.72 13.27 -3.26
CA PHE A 313 -2.29 12.37 -4.26
C PHE A 313 -2.83 13.10 -5.50
N GLY A 314 -3.38 14.30 -5.33
CA GLY A 314 -3.87 15.11 -6.46
C GLY A 314 -2.78 15.49 -7.46
N LEU A 315 -1.53 15.65 -7.01
CA LEU A 315 -0.37 15.84 -7.90
C LEU A 315 -0.14 14.62 -8.80
N ALA A 316 -0.22 13.42 -8.20
CA ALA A 316 -0.06 12.17 -8.93
C ALA A 316 -1.19 11.95 -9.95
N VAL A 317 -2.44 12.23 -9.56
CA VAL A 317 -3.61 12.13 -10.46
C VAL A 317 -3.52 13.09 -11.64
N ALA A 318 -3.03 14.30 -11.41
CA ALA A 318 -2.85 15.31 -12.46
C ALA A 318 -1.60 15.04 -13.32
N GLN A 319 -0.77 14.06 -12.99
CA GLN A 319 0.52 13.77 -13.66
C GLN A 319 1.40 15.04 -13.76
N ALA A 320 1.43 15.83 -12.67
CA ALA A 320 2.06 17.15 -12.65
C ALA A 320 3.48 17.15 -12.05
N GLN A 321 4.06 15.97 -11.72
CA GLN A 321 5.36 15.82 -11.09
C GLN A 321 6.50 16.47 -11.87
N HIS A 322 6.47 16.39 -13.20
CA HIS A 322 7.49 17.04 -14.06
C HIS A 322 7.34 18.56 -14.07
N THR A 323 6.11 19.07 -14.06
CA THR A 323 5.83 20.51 -14.00
C THR A 323 6.23 21.11 -12.65
N VAL A 324 6.01 20.36 -11.55
CA VAL A 324 6.49 20.77 -10.22
C VAL A 324 8.02 20.82 -10.19
N ARG A 325 8.67 19.83 -10.79
CA ARG A 325 10.14 19.84 -10.91
C ARG A 325 10.61 21.04 -11.71
N GLU A 326 10.00 21.37 -12.84
CA GLU A 326 10.34 22.55 -13.64
C GLU A 326 10.17 23.85 -12.82
N LEU A 327 9.09 23.96 -12.05
CA LEU A 327 8.86 25.10 -11.15
C LEU A 327 9.97 25.20 -10.09
N ALA A 328 10.34 24.10 -9.45
CA ALA A 328 11.40 24.06 -8.45
C ALA A 328 12.76 24.46 -9.04
N ASP A 329 13.12 23.90 -10.21
CA ASP A 329 14.38 24.25 -10.89
C ASP A 329 14.44 25.73 -11.27
N LEU A 330 13.32 26.30 -11.71
CA LEU A 330 13.22 27.73 -12.02
C LEU A 330 13.41 28.59 -10.75
N MET A 331 12.79 28.23 -9.63
CA MET A 331 12.98 28.94 -8.35
C MET A 331 14.43 28.84 -7.85
N ILE A 332 15.02 27.67 -7.93
CA ILE A 332 16.42 27.46 -7.56
C ILE A 332 17.36 28.31 -8.45
N SER A 333 17.09 28.39 -9.75
CA SER A 333 17.88 29.24 -10.66
C SER A 333 17.80 30.74 -10.35
N LYS A 334 16.72 31.17 -9.66
CA LYS A 334 16.53 32.54 -9.13
C LYS A 334 17.11 32.72 -7.70
N GLY A 335 17.79 31.70 -7.15
CA GLY A 335 18.42 31.75 -5.82
C GLY A 335 17.47 31.45 -4.64
N ILE A 336 16.31 30.89 -4.90
CA ILE A 336 15.33 30.52 -3.87
C ILE A 336 15.70 29.13 -3.34
N ASP A 337 15.70 28.96 -2.02
CA ASP A 337 15.86 27.66 -1.35
C ASP A 337 14.54 26.87 -1.47
N VAL A 338 14.60 25.70 -2.14
CA VAL A 338 13.41 24.88 -2.41
C VAL A 338 13.59 23.49 -1.82
N ALA A 339 12.63 23.08 -1.00
CA ALA A 339 12.53 21.73 -0.44
C ALA A 339 11.14 21.13 -0.68
N TYR A 340 11.06 19.81 -0.61
CA TYR A 340 9.79 19.08 -0.68
C TYR A 340 9.49 18.47 0.68
N GLY A 341 8.37 18.83 1.28
CA GLY A 341 7.89 18.27 2.54
C GLY A 341 7.05 17.01 2.28
N ILE A 342 7.59 15.86 2.61
CA ILE A 342 6.95 14.58 2.35
C ILE A 342 6.27 14.04 3.60
N HIS A 343 4.98 13.79 3.51
CA HIS A 343 4.25 13.08 4.55
C HIS A 343 4.29 11.56 4.27
N PRO A 344 4.59 10.70 5.26
CA PRO A 344 4.81 9.26 5.05
C PRO A 344 3.60 8.53 4.46
N VAL A 345 2.39 9.03 4.70
CA VAL A 345 1.14 8.43 4.18
C VAL A 345 0.47 9.29 3.09
N ALA A 346 1.15 10.34 2.58
CA ALA A 346 0.64 11.07 1.43
C ALA A 346 0.55 10.17 0.20
N GLY A 347 -0.62 10.09 -0.41
CA GLY A 347 -0.86 9.22 -1.55
C GLY A 347 -1.75 8.02 -1.24
N ARG A 348 -1.49 6.88 -1.88
CA ARG A 348 -2.23 5.62 -1.71
C ARG A 348 -1.34 4.44 -1.28
N MET A 349 -0.06 4.67 -1.05
CA MET A 349 0.90 3.70 -0.53
C MET A 349 2.04 4.44 0.17
N PRO A 350 2.78 3.79 1.10
CA PRO A 350 3.96 4.39 1.70
C PRO A 350 4.99 4.79 0.65
N GLY A 351 5.59 5.97 0.83
CA GLY A 351 6.59 6.49 -0.10
C GLY A 351 6.06 6.84 -1.50
N HIS A 352 4.73 6.93 -1.69
CA HIS A 352 4.15 7.26 -3.00
C HIS A 352 4.72 8.56 -3.57
N MET A 353 4.84 9.60 -2.74
CA MET A 353 5.36 10.89 -3.19
C MET A 353 6.85 10.83 -3.50
N ASN A 354 7.64 10.07 -2.72
CA ASN A 354 9.06 9.85 -2.99
C ASN A 354 9.28 9.20 -4.36
N VAL A 355 8.50 8.18 -4.69
CA VAL A 355 8.60 7.47 -5.97
C VAL A 355 8.15 8.38 -7.13
N LEU A 356 7.06 9.13 -6.95
CA LEU A 356 6.54 10.07 -7.94
C LEU A 356 7.56 11.18 -8.27
N LEU A 357 8.19 11.74 -7.24
CA LEU A 357 9.21 12.79 -7.41
C LEU A 357 10.53 12.22 -7.95
N ALA A 358 10.88 10.98 -7.59
CA ALA A 358 12.02 10.29 -8.18
C ALA A 358 11.83 10.02 -9.68
N GLU A 359 10.60 9.74 -10.14
CA GLU A 359 10.26 9.66 -11.58
C GLU A 359 10.54 10.99 -12.31
N ALA A 360 10.26 12.11 -11.65
CA ALA A 360 10.59 13.44 -12.16
C ALA A 360 12.07 13.82 -11.97
N ASN A 361 12.92 12.92 -11.50
CA ASN A 361 14.34 13.14 -11.20
C ASN A 361 14.61 14.25 -10.17
N VAL A 362 13.71 14.44 -9.20
CA VAL A 362 13.98 15.32 -8.06
C VAL A 362 15.13 14.74 -7.21
N PRO A 363 16.15 15.53 -6.88
CA PRO A 363 17.24 15.09 -6.01
C PRO A 363 16.73 14.65 -4.63
N TYR A 364 17.26 13.53 -4.11
CA TYR A 364 16.81 12.98 -2.82
C TYR A 364 17.13 13.88 -1.63
N ASP A 365 18.13 14.71 -1.70
CA ASP A 365 18.49 15.71 -0.70
C ASP A 365 17.49 16.85 -0.57
N GLN A 366 16.64 17.06 -1.57
CA GLN A 366 15.53 18.01 -1.52
C GLN A 366 14.25 17.40 -0.92
N LEU A 367 14.19 16.07 -0.76
CA LEU A 367 13.02 15.37 -0.22
C LEU A 367 13.20 15.24 1.31
N LEU A 368 12.56 16.14 2.04
CA LEU A 368 12.60 16.16 3.50
C LEU A 368 11.41 15.38 4.06
N GLU A 369 11.67 14.50 5.02
CA GLU A 369 10.61 13.84 5.75
C GLU A 369 9.92 14.80 6.74
N MET A 370 8.74 14.42 7.22
CA MET A 370 7.90 15.26 8.05
C MET A 370 8.64 15.79 9.29
N ASP A 371 9.42 14.95 9.96
CA ASP A 371 10.18 15.31 11.16
C ASP A 371 11.32 16.30 10.86
N GLU A 372 11.83 16.31 9.63
CA GLU A 372 12.87 17.22 9.18
C GLU A 372 12.29 18.55 8.69
N VAL A 373 11.12 18.52 8.02
CA VAL A 373 10.54 19.72 7.42
C VAL A 373 9.68 20.53 8.39
N ASN A 374 8.95 19.87 9.31
CA ASN A 374 8.06 20.57 10.25
C ASN A 374 8.73 21.69 11.05
N PRO A 375 9.94 21.51 11.62
CA PRO A 375 10.64 22.59 12.31
C PRO A 375 11.01 23.78 11.41
N THR A 376 11.03 23.59 10.09
CA THR A 376 11.45 24.62 9.12
C THR A 376 10.31 25.47 8.59
N PHE A 377 9.05 25.08 8.80
CA PHE A 377 7.91 25.89 8.31
C PHE A 377 7.87 27.30 8.89
N GLY A 378 8.29 27.50 10.13
CA GLY A 378 8.36 28.84 10.71
C GLY A 378 9.35 29.80 10.03
N GLN A 379 10.27 29.28 9.22
CA GLN A 379 11.23 30.04 8.41
C GLN A 379 10.89 30.01 6.92
N THR A 380 9.76 29.42 6.54
CA THR A 380 9.32 29.25 5.16
C THR A 380 8.43 30.42 4.75
N ASP A 381 8.81 31.14 3.70
CA ASP A 381 8.03 32.26 3.18
C ASP A 381 6.76 31.79 2.49
N VAL A 382 6.86 30.69 1.71
CA VAL A 382 5.72 30.13 0.99
C VAL A 382 5.71 28.60 1.07
N ALA A 383 4.61 28.04 1.56
CA ALA A 383 4.32 26.61 1.45
C ALA A 383 3.33 26.38 0.30
N ILE A 384 3.71 25.55 -0.67
CA ILE A 384 2.86 25.23 -1.84
C ILE A 384 2.28 23.83 -1.64
N VAL A 385 0.99 23.75 -1.36
CA VAL A 385 0.27 22.47 -1.19
C VAL A 385 -0.36 22.06 -2.52
N ILE A 386 0.06 20.91 -3.05
CA ILE A 386 -0.36 20.45 -4.37
C ILE A 386 -1.04 19.09 -4.25
N GLY A 387 -2.37 19.09 -4.26
CA GLY A 387 -3.15 17.85 -4.23
C GLY A 387 -3.08 17.07 -2.91
N ALA A 388 -2.60 17.68 -1.83
CA ALA A 388 -2.75 17.21 -0.46
C ALA A 388 -3.96 17.89 0.19
N ASN A 389 -4.56 17.28 1.20
CA ASN A 389 -5.62 17.89 2.02
C ASN A 389 -5.55 17.41 3.47
N ASP A 390 -5.74 16.11 3.71
CA ASP A 390 -5.88 15.57 5.06
C ASP A 390 -4.55 15.63 5.84
N VAL A 391 -3.43 15.43 5.15
CA VAL A 391 -2.06 15.44 5.72
C VAL A 391 -1.55 16.84 6.11
N VAL A 392 -2.31 17.89 5.82
CA VAL A 392 -2.03 19.28 6.22
C VAL A 392 -3.21 19.89 6.99
N ASN A 393 -4.19 19.08 7.39
CA ASN A 393 -5.41 19.56 8.02
C ASN A 393 -5.24 19.70 9.56
N PRO A 394 -5.31 20.91 10.12
CA PRO A 394 -5.18 21.13 11.57
C PRO A 394 -6.22 20.39 12.41
N ALA A 395 -7.36 19.97 11.84
CA ALA A 395 -8.37 19.17 12.53
C ALA A 395 -7.80 17.83 13.07
N ALA A 396 -6.72 17.33 12.49
CA ALA A 396 -6.01 16.15 12.98
C ALA A 396 -5.44 16.34 14.39
N GLN A 397 -5.07 17.55 14.75
CA GLN A 397 -4.54 17.92 16.08
C GLN A 397 -5.63 18.46 17.00
N ASN A 398 -6.58 19.24 16.46
CA ASN A 398 -7.46 20.12 17.24
C ASN A 398 -8.87 19.57 17.43
N THR A 399 -9.32 18.56 16.66
CA THR A 399 -10.71 18.11 16.66
C THR A 399 -10.84 16.65 17.11
N PRO A 400 -11.03 16.40 18.43
CA PRO A 400 -11.22 15.05 18.94
C PRO A 400 -12.42 14.35 18.28
N GLY A 401 -12.24 13.08 17.90
CA GLY A 401 -13.30 12.27 17.29
C GLY A 401 -13.46 12.41 15.79
N CYS A 402 -12.70 13.30 15.13
CA CYS A 402 -12.68 13.31 13.67
C CYS A 402 -11.87 12.11 13.10
N PRO A 403 -12.16 11.63 11.88
CA PRO A 403 -11.50 10.48 11.28
C PRO A 403 -9.98 10.54 11.16
N ILE A 404 -9.40 11.75 11.18
CA ILE A 404 -7.94 11.95 11.11
C ILE A 404 -7.33 12.36 12.46
N TYR A 405 -8.11 12.43 13.53
CA TYR A 405 -7.61 12.85 14.84
C TYR A 405 -6.45 11.96 15.32
N GLY A 406 -5.38 12.60 15.79
CA GLY A 406 -4.14 11.94 16.22
C GLY A 406 -3.16 11.61 15.09
N MET A 407 -3.53 11.84 13.84
CA MET A 407 -2.59 11.71 12.72
C MET A 407 -1.60 12.86 12.75
N PRO A 408 -0.29 12.62 12.71
CA PRO A 408 0.70 13.67 12.51
C PRO A 408 0.44 14.37 11.17
N ILE A 409 0.71 15.68 11.10
CA ILE A 409 0.51 16.46 9.87
C ILE A 409 1.76 17.28 9.53
N LEU A 410 1.83 17.70 8.27
CA LEU A 410 2.77 18.75 7.85
C LEU A 410 2.20 20.10 8.30
N GLU A 411 2.95 20.80 9.14
CA GLU A 411 2.51 22.03 9.82
C GLU A 411 2.64 23.28 8.93
N VAL A 412 2.09 23.21 7.72
CA VAL A 412 2.17 24.28 6.72
C VAL A 412 1.54 25.59 7.18
N SER A 413 0.63 25.54 8.16
CA SER A 413 0.06 26.73 8.81
C SER A 413 1.10 27.61 9.51
N ASN A 414 2.28 27.09 9.82
CA ASN A 414 3.38 27.86 10.42
C ASN A 414 4.16 28.68 9.37
N ALA A 415 3.99 28.43 8.07
CA ALA A 415 4.59 29.24 7.02
C ALA A 415 3.98 30.64 6.96
N ALA A 416 4.73 31.59 6.42
CA ALA A 416 4.26 32.97 6.28
C ALA A 416 3.08 33.08 5.32
N ASN A 417 3.12 32.34 4.21
CA ASN A 417 2.02 32.21 3.24
C ASN A 417 1.84 30.78 2.82
N VAL A 418 0.59 30.39 2.52
CA VAL A 418 0.24 29.08 2.00
C VAL A 418 -0.44 29.24 0.63
N VAL A 419 0.06 28.58 -0.37
CA VAL A 419 -0.59 28.47 -1.69
C VAL A 419 -1.18 27.08 -1.82
N PHE A 420 -2.48 26.98 -1.97
CA PHE A 420 -3.19 25.72 -1.99
C PHE A 420 -3.79 25.46 -3.38
N LEU A 421 -3.24 24.49 -4.12
CA LEU A 421 -3.78 24.10 -5.43
C LEU A 421 -4.88 23.06 -5.24
N LYS A 422 -6.09 23.42 -5.62
CA LYS A 422 -7.28 22.59 -5.46
C LYS A 422 -8.22 22.69 -6.67
N ARG A 423 -8.89 21.60 -7.03
CA ARG A 423 -9.90 21.63 -8.10
C ARG A 423 -11.24 22.25 -7.64
N SER A 424 -11.57 22.09 -6.39
CA SER A 424 -12.82 22.57 -5.78
C SER A 424 -12.72 22.56 -4.26
N MET A 425 -13.68 23.18 -3.57
CA MET A 425 -13.77 23.18 -2.10
C MET A 425 -14.19 21.82 -1.49
N ARG A 426 -14.41 20.79 -2.30
CA ARG A 426 -14.81 19.47 -1.78
C ARG A 426 -13.79 18.95 -0.77
N PRO A 427 -14.24 18.30 0.32
CA PRO A 427 -13.37 17.68 1.31
C PRO A 427 -12.41 16.67 0.66
N GLY A 428 -11.31 16.38 1.34
CA GLY A 428 -10.36 15.33 0.98
C GLY A 428 -10.93 13.93 1.19
N PHE A 429 -10.04 12.96 1.18
CA PHE A 429 -10.38 11.55 1.26
C PHE A 429 -11.02 11.14 2.60
N ALA A 430 -10.66 11.84 3.68
CA ALA A 430 -11.27 11.65 5.01
C ALA A 430 -12.68 12.23 5.13
N GLY A 431 -13.14 13.00 4.13
CA GLY A 431 -14.48 13.60 4.12
C GLY A 431 -14.66 14.77 5.09
N ILE A 432 -13.56 15.37 5.58
CA ILE A 432 -13.56 16.46 6.55
C ILE A 432 -13.16 17.76 5.86
N GLU A 433 -13.79 18.86 6.28
CA GLU A 433 -13.38 20.21 5.90
C GLU A 433 -11.99 20.54 6.44
N ASN A 434 -11.22 21.31 5.68
CA ASN A 434 -9.90 21.76 6.11
C ASN A 434 -9.94 23.25 6.42
N GLU A 435 -9.80 23.59 7.70
CA GLU A 435 -9.85 24.97 8.17
C GLU A 435 -8.71 25.83 7.60
N LEU A 436 -7.61 25.23 7.22
CA LEU A 436 -6.49 25.92 6.58
C LEU A 436 -6.91 26.67 5.30
N LEU A 437 -7.96 26.20 4.61
CA LEU A 437 -8.45 26.83 3.37
C LEU A 437 -9.08 28.21 3.61
N TYR A 438 -9.50 28.50 4.84
CA TYR A 438 -10.13 29.75 5.26
C TYR A 438 -9.17 30.69 6.00
N ASP A 439 -7.92 30.25 6.21
CA ASP A 439 -6.90 31.08 6.85
C ASP A 439 -6.54 32.27 5.93
N PRO A 440 -6.46 33.49 6.45
CA PRO A 440 -6.05 34.69 5.67
C PRO A 440 -4.68 34.55 4.98
N LYS A 441 -3.78 33.74 5.50
CA LYS A 441 -2.48 33.41 4.88
C LYS A 441 -2.59 32.47 3.68
N THR A 442 -3.72 31.82 3.51
CA THR A 442 -3.92 30.81 2.46
C THR A 442 -4.51 31.45 1.21
N MET A 443 -3.81 31.30 0.11
CA MET A 443 -4.26 31.65 -1.23
C MET A 443 -4.65 30.38 -1.98
N LEU A 444 -5.90 30.32 -2.44
CA LEU A 444 -6.40 29.19 -3.21
C LEU A 444 -6.21 29.43 -4.72
N LEU A 445 -5.50 28.51 -5.37
CA LEU A 445 -5.40 28.49 -6.83
C LEU A 445 -6.28 27.33 -7.35
N PHE A 446 -7.46 27.69 -7.86
CA PHE A 446 -8.40 26.70 -8.37
C PHE A 446 -8.04 26.24 -9.78
N GLY A 447 -8.12 24.94 -10.02
CA GLY A 447 -7.94 24.35 -11.33
C GLY A 447 -7.28 22.97 -11.28
N ASP A 448 -7.02 22.45 -12.48
CA ASP A 448 -6.17 21.24 -12.62
C ASP A 448 -4.74 21.59 -12.23
N ALA A 449 -4.10 20.72 -11.43
CA ALA A 449 -2.78 21.02 -10.87
C ALA A 449 -1.72 21.23 -11.98
N LYS A 450 -1.72 20.39 -13.02
CA LYS A 450 -0.76 20.51 -14.11
C LYS A 450 -0.97 21.81 -14.90
N ALA A 451 -2.22 22.11 -15.27
CA ALA A 451 -2.56 23.32 -16.02
C ALA A 451 -2.25 24.59 -15.22
N SER A 452 -2.59 24.61 -13.92
CA SER A 452 -2.33 25.75 -13.04
C SER A 452 -0.83 25.98 -12.83
N LEU A 453 -0.07 24.93 -12.56
CA LEU A 453 1.38 25.00 -12.38
C LEU A 453 2.09 25.44 -13.69
N THR A 454 1.65 24.98 -14.85
CA THR A 454 2.21 25.42 -16.13
C THR A 454 2.05 26.94 -16.32
N LYS A 455 0.90 27.49 -15.92
CA LYS A 455 0.67 28.95 -15.95
C LYS A 455 1.56 29.68 -14.95
N VAL A 456 1.71 29.16 -13.72
CA VAL A 456 2.62 29.73 -12.71
C VAL A 456 4.06 29.73 -13.21
N VAL A 457 4.53 28.63 -13.81
CA VAL A 457 5.87 28.56 -14.42
C VAL A 457 6.05 29.61 -15.52
N SER A 458 5.05 29.75 -16.40
CA SER A 458 5.09 30.75 -17.45
C SER A 458 5.12 32.19 -16.92
N ALA A 459 4.30 32.50 -15.91
CA ALA A 459 4.28 33.80 -15.25
C ALA A 459 5.60 34.07 -14.50
N LEU A 460 6.17 33.09 -13.79
CA LEU A 460 7.45 33.23 -13.08
C LEU A 460 8.66 33.40 -14.04
N LYS A 461 8.59 32.86 -15.25
CA LYS A 461 9.58 33.07 -16.31
C LYS A 461 9.52 34.50 -16.90
N ALA A 462 8.37 35.13 -16.83
CA ALA A 462 8.16 36.49 -17.32
C ALA A 462 8.61 37.59 -16.34
N LEU A 463 8.79 37.23 -15.05
CA LEU A 463 9.34 38.10 -13.99
C LEU A 463 10.86 37.99 -13.90
#